data_32d4fa090888b6b312563e502c1454ea
#
_entry.id   32d4fa090888b6b312563e502c1454ea
#
_cell.length_a   1.000
_cell.length_b   1.000
_cell.length_c   1.000
_cell.angle_alpha   90.00
_cell.angle_beta   90.00
_cell.angle_gamma   90.00
#
_symmetry.space_group_name_H-M   'P 1'
#
loop_
_entity.id
_entity.type
_entity.pdbx_description
1 polymer ?
#
loop_
_entity_poly.entity_id
_entity_poly.type
_entity_poly.pdbx_seq_one_letter_code
_entity_poly.pdbx_strand_id
1 'polypeptide(L)'
;DMFATSPAESVHALDAAALSAPSITFWSAREGTAVVGCGALKHLLPGHGEIKSMRTAAHARGRGIAALLLTHILAEARHAGYEQLYLETGSQDYFAPARRLYQRHGFDFCPPFAGYGDDPNSVFMTLALDPNRP
;
A
#
# COMPACT_ATOMS: atom_id res chain seq x y z
N ASP A 1 11.33 -14.13 6.77
CA ASP A 1 10.29 -13.19 7.19
C ASP A 1 10.70 -11.78 6.87
N MET A 2 9.89 -11.06 6.15
CA MET A 2 10.20 -9.70 5.76
C MET A 2 10.32 -8.74 6.95
N PHE A 3 9.68 -9.05 8.06
CA PHE A 3 9.81 -8.21 9.25
C PHE A 3 11.06 -8.53 10.05
N ALA A 4 11.73 -9.63 9.73
CA ALA A 4 12.96 -10.02 10.38
C ALA A 4 14.18 -9.73 9.53
N THR A 5 14.03 -9.62 8.22
CA THR A 5 15.16 -9.48 7.33
C THR A 5 15.18 -8.15 6.61
N SER A 6 14.33 -8.05 5.62
CA SER A 6 14.19 -6.81 4.91
C SER A 6 13.52 -5.76 5.75
N PRO A 7 12.71 -6.16 6.67
CA PRO A 7 11.84 -5.20 7.30
C PRO A 7 12.52 -4.20 8.17
N ALA A 8 13.66 -4.51 8.68
CA ALA A 8 14.38 -3.47 9.37
C ALA A 8 14.51 -2.27 8.45
N GLU A 9 14.92 -2.49 7.21
CA GLU A 9 15.06 -1.42 6.24
C GLU A 9 13.72 -0.93 5.72
N SER A 10 12.80 -1.83 5.46
CA SER A 10 11.46 -1.45 5.02
C SER A 10 10.73 -0.65 6.06
N VAL A 11 10.90 -1.03 7.31
CA VAL A 11 10.29 -0.31 8.42
C VAL A 11 11.06 0.98 8.68
N HIS A 12 12.35 1.02 8.35
CA HIS A 12 13.11 2.26 8.43
C HIS A 12 12.80 3.23 7.30
N ALA A 13 12.38 2.75 6.15
CA ALA A 13 11.83 3.62 5.12
C ALA A 13 10.57 4.30 5.64
N LEU A 14 9.93 3.68 6.64
CA LEU A 14 8.83 4.24 7.41
C LEU A 14 9.19 4.13 8.88
N ASP A 15 10.23 4.86 9.30
CA ASP A 15 10.68 4.80 10.68
C ASP A 15 9.59 5.29 11.64
N ALA A 16 9.85 5.16 12.95
CA ALA A 16 8.84 5.49 13.95
C ALA A 16 8.32 6.91 13.81
N ALA A 17 9.19 7.86 13.45
CA ALA A 17 8.77 9.24 13.26
C ALA A 17 7.86 9.38 12.05
N ALA A 18 8.19 8.72 10.94
CA ALA A 18 7.37 8.75 9.74
C ALA A 18 6.02 8.08 9.97
N LEU A 19 6.01 6.93 10.66
CA LEU A 19 4.78 6.19 10.94
C LEU A 19 3.85 6.94 11.88
N SER A 20 4.40 7.79 12.74
CA SER A 20 3.60 8.59 13.67
C SER A 20 3.24 9.95 13.09
N ALA A 21 3.69 10.28 11.88
CA ALA A 21 3.33 11.56 11.26
C ALA A 21 1.82 11.63 11.04
N PRO A 22 1.19 12.79 11.29
CA PRO A 22 -0.26 12.92 11.10
C PRO A 22 -0.72 12.64 9.66
N SER A 23 0.20 12.77 8.68
CA SER A 23 -0.10 12.54 7.28
C SER A 23 -0.10 11.05 6.89
N ILE A 24 0.29 10.16 7.81
CA ILE A 24 0.38 8.73 7.52
C ILE A 24 -0.47 7.94 8.50
N THR A 25 -1.32 7.08 7.96
CA THR A 25 -2.09 6.10 8.74
C THR A 25 -1.52 4.72 8.44
N PHE A 26 -1.25 3.95 9.48
CA PHE A 26 -0.62 2.64 9.35
C PHE A 26 -1.54 1.55 9.88
N TRP A 27 -1.61 0.43 9.17
CA TRP A 27 -2.38 -0.75 9.57
C TRP A 27 -1.47 -1.97 9.60
N SER A 28 -1.78 -2.88 10.50
CA SER A 28 -1.12 -4.18 10.51
C SER A 28 -2.17 -5.27 10.57
N ALA A 29 -1.91 -6.38 9.89
CA ALA A 29 -2.71 -7.58 10.01
C ALA A 29 -2.00 -8.53 10.98
N ARG A 30 -2.74 -9.09 11.91
CA ARG A 30 -2.19 -9.97 12.92
C ARG A 30 -2.87 -11.32 12.89
N GLU A 31 -2.07 -12.33 13.22
CA GLU A 31 -2.57 -13.68 13.43
C GLU A 31 -2.08 -14.06 14.83
N GLY A 32 -3.00 -14.04 15.82
CA GLY A 32 -2.59 -14.10 17.21
C GLY A 32 -1.75 -12.89 17.57
N THR A 33 -0.53 -13.11 18.04
CA THR A 33 0.40 -12.03 18.35
C THR A 33 1.38 -11.72 17.22
N ALA A 34 1.34 -12.52 16.13
CA ALA A 34 2.26 -12.33 15.03
C ALA A 34 1.72 -11.31 14.03
N VAL A 35 2.56 -10.38 13.61
CA VAL A 35 2.23 -9.47 12.50
C VAL A 35 2.51 -10.20 11.21
N VAL A 36 1.48 -10.39 10.39
CA VAL A 36 1.58 -11.13 9.13
C VAL A 36 1.50 -10.24 7.90
N GLY A 37 1.15 -8.99 8.08
CA GLY A 37 1.12 -8.03 6.98
C GLY A 37 0.96 -6.61 7.49
N CYS A 38 1.24 -5.65 6.63
CA CYS A 38 1.05 -4.24 6.95
C CYS A 38 0.81 -3.42 5.69
N GLY A 39 0.32 -2.21 5.88
CA GLY A 39 0.15 -1.24 4.82
C GLY A 39 -0.05 0.14 5.42
N ALA A 40 0.18 1.17 4.63
CA ALA A 40 0.04 2.55 5.09
C ALA A 40 -0.60 3.40 4.00
N LEU A 41 -1.23 4.47 4.44
CA LEU A 41 -1.83 5.47 3.55
C LEU A 41 -1.23 6.82 3.93
N LYS A 42 -0.58 7.46 2.96
CA LYS A 42 0.01 8.77 3.13
C LYS A 42 -0.88 9.83 2.49
N HIS A 43 -1.23 10.85 3.26
CA HIS A 43 -1.96 12.00 2.71
C HIS A 43 -1.02 12.79 1.80
N LEU A 44 -1.44 13.04 0.57
CA LEU A 44 -0.66 13.84 -0.38
C LEU A 44 -1.18 15.27 -0.45
N LEU A 45 -2.46 15.41 -0.73
CA LEU A 45 -3.17 16.68 -0.78
C LEU A 45 -4.65 16.35 -0.59
N PRO A 46 -5.52 17.36 -0.39
CA PRO A 46 -6.94 17.07 -0.12
C PRO A 46 -7.55 16.13 -1.15
N GLY A 47 -8.09 15.01 -0.66
CA GLY A 47 -8.69 13.99 -1.49
C GLY A 47 -7.73 13.01 -2.15
N HIS A 48 -6.42 13.20 -2.01
CA HIS A 48 -5.41 12.35 -2.67
C HIS A 48 -4.51 11.68 -1.65
N GLY A 49 -4.35 10.36 -1.77
CA GLY A 49 -3.50 9.59 -0.88
C GLY A 49 -2.66 8.56 -1.62
N GLU A 50 -1.57 8.15 -1.01
CA GLU A 50 -0.67 7.15 -1.55
C GLU A 50 -0.61 5.94 -0.63
N ILE A 51 -0.85 4.75 -1.21
CA ILE A 51 -0.67 3.49 -0.48
C ILE A 51 0.80 3.17 -0.47
N LYS A 52 1.35 2.95 0.71
CA LYS A 52 2.78 2.67 0.91
C LYS A 52 2.97 1.43 1.76
N SER A 53 4.13 0.81 1.61
CA SER A 53 4.60 -0.24 2.51
C SER A 53 3.67 -1.43 2.65
N MET A 54 2.96 -1.77 1.57
CA MET A 54 2.17 -3.01 1.54
C MET A 54 3.12 -4.20 1.58
N ARG A 55 3.04 -4.96 2.66
CA ARG A 55 3.93 -6.09 2.90
C ARG A 55 3.17 -7.26 3.50
N THR A 56 3.56 -8.46 3.13
CA THR A 56 3.07 -9.68 3.75
C THR A 56 4.27 -10.49 4.19
N ALA A 57 4.25 -11.00 5.42
CA ALA A 57 5.32 -11.86 5.93
C ALA A 57 5.46 -13.07 5.02
N ALA A 58 6.70 -13.51 4.80
CA ALA A 58 6.99 -14.59 3.85
C ALA A 58 6.19 -15.86 4.15
N HIS A 59 6.09 -16.23 5.42
CA HIS A 59 5.36 -17.44 5.83
C HIS A 59 3.84 -17.32 5.68
N ALA A 60 3.34 -16.12 5.46
CA ALA A 60 1.91 -15.85 5.35
C ALA A 60 1.47 -15.53 3.93
N ARG A 61 2.39 -15.56 2.97
CA ARG A 61 2.06 -15.29 1.57
C ARG A 61 1.14 -16.36 1.00
N GLY A 62 0.32 -15.97 0.02
CA GLY A 62 -0.61 -16.89 -0.62
C GLY A 62 -1.86 -17.18 0.18
N ARG A 63 -2.11 -16.47 1.27
CA ARG A 63 -3.26 -16.68 2.15
C ARG A 63 -4.28 -15.55 2.07
N GLY A 64 -4.13 -14.63 1.12
CA GLY A 64 -5.08 -13.54 0.93
C GLY A 64 -4.93 -12.37 1.89
N ILE A 65 -3.85 -12.30 2.64
CA ILE A 65 -3.65 -11.25 3.65
C ILE A 65 -3.50 -9.88 3.00
N ALA A 66 -2.75 -9.80 1.89
CA ALA A 66 -2.60 -8.54 1.18
C ALA A 66 -3.94 -8.04 0.64
N ALA A 67 -4.77 -8.96 0.13
CA ALA A 67 -6.11 -8.59 -0.35
C ALA A 67 -6.99 -8.09 0.78
N LEU A 68 -6.94 -8.72 1.95
CA LEU A 68 -7.69 -8.26 3.11
C LEU A 68 -7.25 -6.87 3.56
N LEU A 69 -5.93 -6.65 3.65
CA LEU A 69 -5.38 -5.34 4.01
C LEU A 69 -5.79 -4.27 3.01
N LEU A 70 -5.63 -4.57 1.72
CA LEU A 70 -5.96 -3.59 0.69
C LEU A 70 -7.45 -3.25 0.72
N THR A 71 -8.32 -4.26 0.85
CA THR A 71 -9.76 -4.03 0.96
C THR A 71 -10.08 -3.12 2.14
N HIS A 72 -9.44 -3.37 3.28
CA HIS A 72 -9.65 -2.56 4.47
C HIS A 72 -9.16 -1.12 4.26
N ILE A 73 -7.97 -0.95 3.69
CA ILE A 73 -7.40 0.37 3.45
C ILE A 73 -8.29 1.16 2.48
N LEU A 74 -8.79 0.52 1.43
CA LEU A 74 -9.68 1.18 0.49
C LEU A 74 -10.98 1.62 1.15
N ALA A 75 -11.54 0.79 2.01
CA ALA A 75 -12.76 1.15 2.76
C ALA A 75 -12.50 2.33 3.68
N GLU A 76 -11.39 2.31 4.40
CA GLU A 76 -11.02 3.41 5.31
C GLU A 76 -10.75 4.70 4.53
N ALA A 77 -10.11 4.59 3.38
CA ALA A 77 -9.84 5.75 2.54
C ALA A 77 -11.14 6.39 2.03
N ARG A 78 -12.10 5.56 1.59
CA ARG A 78 -13.42 6.07 1.18
C ARG A 78 -14.11 6.77 2.33
N HIS A 79 -14.09 6.14 3.50
CA HIS A 79 -14.73 6.68 4.69
C HIS A 79 -14.11 8.02 5.11
N ALA A 80 -12.79 8.16 4.93
CA ALA A 80 -12.08 9.38 5.26
C ALA A 80 -12.21 10.48 4.20
N GLY A 81 -12.88 10.21 3.08
CA GLY A 81 -13.14 11.22 2.05
C GLY A 81 -12.10 11.29 0.95
N TYR A 82 -11.20 10.33 0.85
CA TYR A 82 -10.27 10.31 -0.27
C TYR A 82 -11.01 10.02 -1.58
N GLU A 83 -10.60 10.70 -2.63
CA GLU A 83 -11.20 10.58 -3.95
C GLU A 83 -10.30 9.85 -4.94
N GLN A 84 -9.00 9.90 -4.71
CA GLN A 84 -8.02 9.31 -5.60
C GLN A 84 -6.88 8.72 -4.79
N LEU A 85 -6.53 7.48 -5.09
CA LEU A 85 -5.38 6.83 -4.46
C LEU A 85 -4.32 6.51 -5.51
N TYR A 86 -3.08 6.46 -5.07
CA TYR A 86 -1.93 6.19 -5.91
C TYR A 86 -1.03 5.19 -5.21
N LEU A 87 -0.22 4.50 -5.97
CA LEU A 87 0.84 3.65 -5.43
C LEU A 87 1.97 3.51 -6.43
N GLU A 88 3.14 3.16 -5.91
CA GLU A 88 4.28 2.74 -6.71
C GLU A 88 4.60 1.30 -6.37
N THR A 89 4.87 0.48 -7.37
CA THR A 89 5.33 -0.89 -7.18
C THR A 89 6.42 -1.20 -8.20
N GLY A 90 6.98 -2.41 -8.15
CA GLY A 90 8.05 -2.77 -9.07
C GLY A 90 7.56 -3.23 -10.43
N SER A 91 8.39 -3.04 -11.44
CA SER A 91 8.13 -3.52 -12.80
C SER A 91 8.63 -4.94 -13.03
N GLN A 92 9.49 -5.45 -12.15
CA GLN A 92 10.10 -6.77 -12.29
C GLN A 92 9.08 -7.89 -12.02
N ASP A 93 9.40 -9.09 -12.50
CA ASP A 93 8.52 -10.26 -12.37
C ASP A 93 8.19 -10.59 -10.91
N TYR A 94 9.11 -10.33 -10.01
CA TYR A 94 8.89 -10.54 -8.59
C TYR A 94 7.64 -9.80 -8.10
N PHE A 95 7.34 -8.63 -8.68
CA PHE A 95 6.21 -7.80 -8.27
C PHE A 95 4.95 -8.05 -9.10
N ALA A 96 4.99 -8.99 -10.03
CA ALA A 96 3.80 -9.28 -10.86
C ALA A 96 2.58 -9.67 -10.02
N PRO A 97 2.71 -10.48 -8.96
CA PRO A 97 1.54 -10.79 -8.13
C PRO A 97 0.95 -9.53 -7.46
N ALA A 98 1.80 -8.60 -7.05
CA ALA A 98 1.32 -7.34 -6.45
C ALA A 98 0.57 -6.51 -7.47
N ARG A 99 1.11 -6.38 -8.69
CA ARG A 99 0.43 -5.64 -9.75
C ARG A 99 -0.94 -6.24 -10.07
N ARG A 100 -1.03 -7.57 -10.13
CA ARG A 100 -2.31 -8.25 -10.37
C ARG A 100 -3.30 -8.00 -9.24
N LEU A 101 -2.82 -8.00 -8.00
CA LEU A 101 -3.66 -7.70 -6.85
C LEU A 101 -4.26 -6.30 -6.96
N TYR A 102 -3.43 -5.31 -7.26
CA TYR A 102 -3.91 -3.94 -7.39
C TYR A 102 -4.90 -3.81 -8.55
N GLN A 103 -4.61 -4.45 -9.68
CA GLN A 103 -5.54 -4.44 -10.83
C GLN A 103 -6.89 -5.07 -10.48
N ARG A 104 -6.89 -6.16 -9.73
CA ARG A 104 -8.14 -6.78 -9.30
C ARG A 104 -8.97 -5.87 -8.40
N HIS A 105 -8.32 -4.94 -7.73
CA HIS A 105 -9.01 -3.97 -6.88
C HIS A 105 -9.34 -2.67 -7.61
N GLY A 106 -9.10 -2.64 -8.91
CA GLY A 106 -9.52 -1.53 -9.76
C GLY A 106 -8.44 -0.51 -10.09
N PHE A 107 -7.22 -0.73 -9.64
CA PHE A 107 -6.12 0.18 -9.99
C PHE A 107 -5.71 0.00 -11.44
N ASP A 108 -5.41 1.13 -12.10
CA ASP A 108 -4.86 1.16 -13.44
C ASP A 108 -3.48 1.80 -13.43
N PHE A 109 -2.68 1.48 -14.45
CA PHE A 109 -1.36 2.11 -14.58
C PHE A 109 -1.52 3.60 -14.86
N CYS A 110 -0.59 4.38 -14.34
CA CYS A 110 -0.60 5.83 -14.51
C CYS A 110 0.84 6.36 -14.59
N PRO A 111 1.02 7.61 -15.01
CA PRO A 111 2.34 8.26 -14.96
C PRO A 111 2.81 8.49 -13.52
N PRO A 112 4.10 8.76 -13.31
CA PRO A 112 4.60 9.13 -11.98
C PRO A 112 3.81 10.29 -11.38
N PHE A 113 3.72 10.27 -10.04
CA PHE A 113 2.96 11.27 -9.28
C PHE A 113 3.82 11.78 -8.12
N ALA A 114 3.37 12.85 -7.48
CA ALA A 114 3.91 13.35 -6.20
C ALA A 114 5.43 13.47 -6.17
N GLY A 115 6.04 13.96 -7.25
CA GLY A 115 7.48 14.17 -7.32
C GLY A 115 8.29 12.96 -7.72
N TYR A 116 7.67 11.82 -7.93
CA TYR A 116 8.38 10.65 -8.49
C TYR A 116 8.75 10.92 -9.94
N GLY A 117 9.96 10.49 -10.32
CA GLY A 117 10.37 10.51 -11.73
C GLY A 117 10.17 9.17 -12.40
N ASP A 118 10.34 9.14 -13.70
CA ASP A 118 10.34 7.87 -14.44
C ASP A 118 11.51 7.01 -14.00
N ASP A 119 11.22 5.73 -13.76
CA ASP A 119 12.21 4.74 -13.37
C ASP A 119 11.80 3.42 -14.01
N PRO A 120 12.67 2.77 -14.80
CA PRO A 120 12.32 1.50 -15.44
C PRO A 120 12.02 0.38 -14.44
N ASN A 121 12.44 0.52 -13.19
CA ASN A 121 12.18 -0.46 -12.15
C ASN A 121 10.88 -0.19 -11.39
N SER A 122 10.16 0.87 -11.73
CA SER A 122 8.94 1.27 -11.04
C SER A 122 7.77 1.35 -12.00
N VAL A 123 6.60 0.97 -11.50
CA VAL A 123 5.33 1.27 -12.15
C VAL A 123 4.46 2.02 -11.15
N PHE A 124 3.63 2.90 -11.68
CA PHE A 124 2.73 3.72 -10.89
C PHE A 124 1.31 3.36 -11.23
N MET A 125 0.45 3.32 -10.23
CA MET A 125 -0.94 2.94 -10.42
C MET A 125 -1.84 3.88 -9.64
N THR A 126 -3.08 4.01 -10.08
CA THR A 126 -4.05 4.90 -9.46
C THR A 126 -5.44 4.27 -9.46
N LEU A 127 -6.24 4.68 -8.51
CA LEU A 127 -7.62 4.25 -8.36
C LEU A 127 -8.47 5.44 -7.96
N ALA A 128 -9.52 5.70 -8.74
CA ALA A 128 -10.54 6.67 -8.35
C ALA A 128 -11.51 5.99 -7.38
N LEU A 129 -11.75 6.62 -6.24
CA LEU A 129 -12.67 6.11 -5.24
C LEU A 129 -14.04 6.76 -5.42
N ASP A 130 -15.07 5.94 -5.32
CA ASP A 130 -16.45 6.43 -5.29
C ASP A 130 -16.88 6.47 -3.84
N PRO A 131 -17.04 7.65 -3.24
CA PRO A 131 -17.40 7.75 -1.83
C PRO A 131 -18.79 7.19 -1.53
N ASN A 132 -19.63 6.99 -2.56
CA ASN A 132 -20.97 6.43 -2.39
C ASN A 132 -20.98 4.91 -2.47
N ARG A 133 -19.87 4.29 -2.75
CA ARG A 133 -19.78 2.82 -2.77
C ARG A 133 -19.32 2.30 -1.41
N PRO A 134 -20.00 1.26 -0.91
CA PRO A 134 -19.55 0.60 0.32
C PRO A 134 -18.20 -0.08 0.16
#